data_c4c5cfee08b55b35c8980636289ec355
#
_entry.id   c4c5cfee08b55b35c8980636289ec355
#
_cell.length_a   1.000
_cell.length_b   1.000
_cell.length_c   1.000
_cell.angle_alpha   90.00
_cell.angle_beta   90.00
_cell.angle_gamma   90.00
#
_symmetry.space_group_name_H-M   'P 1'
#
loop_
_entity.id
_entity.type
_entity.pdbx_description
1 polymer ?
#
loop_
_entity_poly.entity_id
_entity_poly.type
_entity_poly.pdbx_seq_one_letter_code
_entity_poly.pdbx_strand_id
1 'polypeptide(L)'
;MKLKMRLLSILLIGLFSIQPAFAAEEAATSDTVQFTLVVTNGDEVTVTAIKQVKAGINAIEAIGQLVAMQTKDTDWGPMIVSLAGVEAVGNTYWALFVNGQMSMVGAQDVILDADTFIRLILTAF
;
A
#
# COMPACT_ATOMS: atom_id res chain seq x y z
N MET A 1 33.49 48.01 -9.61
CA MET A 1 33.07 47.70 -9.70
C MET A 1 32.59 47.05 -9.72
N LYS A 2 32.77 47.09 -9.55
CA LYS A 2 32.21 46.55 -9.51
C LYS A 2 31.56 45.66 -9.38
N LEU A 3 31.69 45.62 -9.16
CA LEU A 3 30.98 44.93 -9.12
C LEU A 3 30.51 44.13 -9.02
N LYS A 4 30.58 44.25 -8.82
CA LYS A 4 29.96 43.71 -8.88
C LYS A 4 29.28 42.85 -8.76
N MET A 5 29.48 43.18 -8.54
CA MET A 5 28.71 42.71 -8.51
C MET A 5 28.17 41.76 -8.50
N ARG A 6 28.32 41.93 -8.23
CA ARG A 6 27.63 41.30 -8.30
C ARG A 6 27.04 40.26 -8.15
N LEU A 7 27.39 40.45 -7.82
CA LEU A 7 26.65 39.76 -7.87
C LEU A 7 26.09 38.87 -7.66
N LEU A 8 26.33 39.20 -7.33
CA LEU A 8 25.61 38.66 -7.31
C LEU A 8 25.00 37.81 -7.23
N SER A 9 25.26 38.19 -6.95
CA SER A 9 24.52 37.66 -7.08
C SER A 9 23.99 36.63 -7.04
N ILE A 10 24.31 36.87 -6.71
CA ILE A 10 23.62 36.20 -6.82
C ILE A 10 23.04 35.21 -6.66
N LEU A 11 23.40 35.53 -6.24
CA LEU A 11 22.70 34.90 -6.25
C LEU A 11 22.15 34.14 -6.16
N LEU A 12 22.33 34.43 -5.76
CA LEU A 12 21.48 33.94 -5.79
C LEU A 12 20.99 33.14 -5.84
N ILE A 13 21.22 33.41 -5.50
CA ILE A 13 20.45 32.81 -5.64
C ILE A 13 19.98 31.88 -5.70
N GLY A 14 20.35 32.01 -5.25
CA GLY A 14 19.69 31.40 -5.46
C GLY A 14 19.28 30.52 -5.28
N LEU A 15 19.32 30.71 -4.83
CA LEU A 15 18.65 30.15 -4.77
C LEU A 15 18.03 29.53 -4.72
N PHE A 16 18.05 29.67 -4.37
CA PHE A 16 17.08 29.26 -4.54
C PHE A 16 16.66 28.53 -4.69
N SER A 17 16.89 28.67 -4.35
CA SER A 17 16.14 28.11 -4.60
C SER A 17 15.79 27.28 -4.52
N ILE A 18 15.93 27.42 -4.02
CA ILE A 18 15.40 26.75 -4.01
C ILE A 18 14.83 26.12 -3.75
N GLN A 19 14.66 26.17 -3.33
CA GLN A 19 14.02 25.66 -3.19
C GLN A 19 13.47 25.14 -3.41
N PRO A 20 13.20 25.25 -3.21
CA PRO A 20 12.45 24.68 -3.52
C PRO A 20 12.24 23.79 -3.82
N ALA A 21 12.39 23.54 -3.42
CA ALA A 21 11.95 22.39 -3.94
C ALA A 21 11.34 21.44 -3.03
N PHE A 22 11.16 21.66 -2.60
CA PHE A 22 10.42 21.09 -2.12
C PHE A 22 9.26 21.16 -2.04
N ALA A 23 9.10 21.31 -1.76
CA ALA A 23 7.75 21.58 -1.71
C ALA A 23 6.88 21.00 -2.68
N ALA A 24 7.23 21.00 -3.78
CA ALA A 24 6.41 20.46 -4.78
C ALA A 24 6.08 19.06 -4.56
N GLU A 25 6.81 18.39 -3.85
CA GLU A 25 6.50 17.10 -3.75
C GLU A 25 5.40 16.76 -2.95
N GLU A 26 4.88 17.64 -2.20
CA GLU A 26 3.74 17.29 -1.52
C GLU A 26 2.62 16.88 -2.30
N ALA A 27 2.36 17.48 -3.42
CA ALA A 27 1.26 17.13 -4.24
C ALA A 27 1.42 15.75 -4.78
N ALA A 28 2.61 15.40 -5.13
CA ALA A 28 2.82 14.07 -5.66
C ALA A 28 2.60 13.01 -4.61
N THR A 29 2.96 13.30 -3.38
CA THR A 29 2.82 12.27 -2.39
C THR A 29 1.39 12.04 -2.01
N SER A 30 0.49 12.99 -2.29
CA SER A 30 -0.89 12.78 -1.95
C SER A 30 -1.56 11.73 -2.81
N ASP A 31 -0.93 11.35 -3.93
CA ASP A 31 -1.50 10.35 -4.80
C ASP A 31 -1.19 8.92 -4.36
N THR A 32 -0.42 8.75 -3.34
CA THR A 32 -0.07 7.42 -2.86
C THR A 32 -0.35 7.30 -1.37
N VAL A 33 -0.54 6.06 -0.95
CA VAL A 33 -0.71 5.75 0.47
C VAL A 33 0.22 4.60 0.81
N GLN A 34 0.56 4.46 2.08
CA GLN A 34 1.40 3.36 2.50
C GLN A 34 0.52 2.15 2.77
N PHE A 35 0.87 1.03 2.18
CA PHE A 35 0.16 -0.22 2.36
C PHE A 35 1.10 -1.21 3.03
N THR A 36 0.70 -1.72 4.19
CA THR A 36 1.46 -2.73 4.92
C THR A 36 0.66 -4.03 4.88
N LEU A 37 1.32 -5.10 4.47
CA LEU A 37 0.68 -6.41 4.36
C LEU A 37 1.40 -7.41 5.24
N VAL A 38 0.63 -8.16 6.04
CA VAL A 38 1.15 -9.29 6.81
C VAL A 38 0.29 -10.50 6.47
N VAL A 39 0.93 -11.59 6.05
CA VAL A 39 0.25 -12.84 5.75
C VAL A 39 0.69 -13.86 6.78
N THR A 40 -0.27 -14.48 7.45
CA THR A 40 0.01 -15.43 8.52
C THR A 40 -0.66 -16.77 8.23
N ASN A 41 0.10 -17.84 8.35
CA ASN A 41 -0.42 -19.19 8.21
C ASN A 41 -0.34 -19.83 9.60
N GLY A 42 -1.47 -19.87 10.29
CA GLY A 42 -1.48 -20.31 11.68
C GLY A 42 -0.78 -19.26 12.54
N ASP A 43 0.22 -19.69 13.27
CA ASP A 43 0.98 -18.80 14.12
C ASP A 43 2.22 -18.25 13.42
N GLU A 44 2.44 -18.67 12.17
CA GLU A 44 3.66 -18.31 11.47
C GLU A 44 3.41 -17.14 10.51
N VAL A 45 4.21 -16.10 10.61
CA VAL A 45 4.16 -14.98 9.67
C VAL A 45 4.96 -15.37 8.45
N THR A 46 4.30 -15.48 7.30
CA THR A 46 4.96 -15.90 6.07
C THR A 46 5.39 -14.75 5.19
N VAL A 47 4.71 -13.60 5.30
CA VAL A 47 5.07 -12.41 4.51
C VAL A 47 4.84 -11.18 5.35
N THR A 48 5.78 -10.24 5.29
CA THR A 48 5.61 -8.90 5.80
C THR A 48 6.17 -7.96 4.74
N ALA A 49 5.35 -7.07 4.23
CA ALA A 49 5.76 -6.18 3.15
C ALA A 49 5.12 -4.82 3.30
N ILE A 50 5.83 -3.80 2.87
CA ILE A 50 5.35 -2.43 2.90
C ILE A 50 5.61 -1.82 1.53
N LYS A 51 4.63 -1.13 0.98
CA LYS A 51 4.78 -0.50 -0.32
C LYS A 51 3.91 0.75 -0.40
N GLN A 52 4.38 1.74 -1.14
CA GLN A 52 3.54 2.87 -1.51
C GLN A 52 2.70 2.44 -2.70
N VAL A 53 1.40 2.56 -2.59
CA VAL A 53 0.48 2.19 -3.66
C VAL A 53 -0.38 3.39 -4.01
N LYS A 54 -0.98 3.35 -5.18
CA LYS A 54 -1.82 4.45 -5.63
C LYS A 54 -3.06 4.54 -4.73
N ALA A 55 -3.36 5.75 -4.28
CA ALA A 55 -4.55 5.97 -3.48
C ALA A 55 -5.80 5.64 -4.30
N GLY A 56 -6.77 5.01 -3.66
CA GLY A 56 -8.02 4.67 -4.32
C GLY A 56 -8.09 3.29 -4.93
N ILE A 57 -7.00 2.52 -4.91
CA ILE A 57 -7.08 1.15 -5.42
C ILE A 57 -7.73 0.27 -4.36
N ASN A 58 -8.23 -0.87 -4.76
CA ASN A 58 -8.82 -1.80 -3.81
C ASN A 58 -7.74 -2.76 -3.27
N ALA A 59 -8.09 -3.47 -2.19
CA ALA A 59 -7.12 -4.33 -1.53
C ALA A 59 -6.69 -5.52 -2.40
N ILE A 60 -7.56 -6.01 -3.28
CA ILE A 60 -7.17 -7.10 -4.18
C ILE A 60 -5.99 -6.66 -5.04
N GLU A 61 -6.07 -5.47 -5.63
CA GLU A 61 -4.97 -4.99 -6.45
C GLU A 61 -3.73 -4.73 -5.63
N ALA A 62 -3.89 -4.16 -4.44
CA ALA A 62 -2.75 -3.85 -3.60
C ALA A 62 -2.03 -5.11 -3.15
N ILE A 63 -2.77 -6.12 -2.72
CA ILE A 63 -2.17 -7.39 -2.27
C ILE A 63 -1.44 -8.05 -3.43
N GLY A 64 -2.05 -8.03 -4.62
CA GLY A 64 -1.45 -8.65 -5.79
C GLY A 64 -0.15 -8.02 -6.24
N GLN A 65 0.11 -6.77 -5.83
CA GLN A 65 1.39 -6.13 -6.14
C GLN A 65 2.52 -6.63 -5.24
N LEU A 66 2.19 -7.24 -4.10
CA LEU A 66 3.20 -7.64 -3.13
C LEU A 66 3.44 -9.14 -3.09
N VAL A 67 2.41 -9.94 -3.33
CA VAL A 67 2.54 -11.40 -3.22
C VAL A 67 1.77 -12.08 -4.34
N ALA A 68 2.15 -13.30 -4.64
CA ALA A 68 1.39 -14.13 -5.57
C ALA A 68 0.03 -14.42 -4.93
N MET A 69 -1.02 -14.27 -5.70
CA MET A 69 -2.38 -14.42 -5.19
C MET A 69 -3.24 -15.05 -6.27
N GLN A 70 -4.13 -15.95 -5.85
CA GLN A 70 -5.13 -16.48 -6.73
C GLN A 70 -6.50 -16.22 -6.13
N THR A 71 -7.46 -15.88 -6.98
CA THR A 71 -8.82 -15.61 -6.54
C THR A 71 -9.77 -16.49 -7.32
N LYS A 72 -10.95 -16.69 -6.74
CA LYS A 72 -12.03 -17.41 -7.39
C LYS A 72 -13.26 -16.52 -7.38
N ASP A 73 -13.94 -16.39 -8.51
CA ASP A 73 -15.13 -15.58 -8.60
C ASP A 73 -16.27 -16.23 -7.86
N THR A 74 -16.98 -15.44 -7.08
CA THR A 74 -18.17 -15.88 -6.37
C THR A 74 -19.27 -14.86 -6.61
N ASP A 75 -20.49 -15.16 -6.14
CA ASP A 75 -21.59 -14.22 -6.27
C ASP A 75 -21.35 -12.94 -5.47
N TRP A 76 -20.40 -12.97 -4.55
CA TRP A 76 -20.08 -11.81 -3.70
C TRP A 76 -18.80 -11.11 -4.16
N GLY A 77 -18.27 -11.49 -5.32
CA GLY A 77 -17.01 -10.95 -5.85
C GLY A 77 -15.88 -11.95 -5.73
N PRO A 78 -14.66 -11.53 -6.07
CA PRO A 78 -13.52 -12.45 -6.02
C PRO A 78 -13.15 -12.77 -4.57
N MET A 79 -12.93 -14.06 -4.32
CA MET A 79 -12.51 -14.55 -3.03
C MET A 79 -11.07 -15.02 -3.13
N ILE A 80 -10.23 -14.61 -2.19
CA ILE A 80 -8.83 -15.03 -2.18
C ILE A 80 -8.77 -16.50 -1.78
N VAL A 81 -8.17 -17.31 -2.63
CA VAL A 81 -8.04 -18.75 -2.36
C VAL A 81 -6.59 -19.20 -2.17
N SER A 82 -5.63 -18.39 -2.62
CA SER A 82 -4.21 -18.71 -2.44
C SER A 82 -3.42 -17.44 -2.24
N LEU A 83 -2.51 -17.43 -1.29
CA LEU A 83 -1.63 -16.30 -1.01
C LEU A 83 -0.23 -16.80 -0.73
N ALA A 84 0.75 -16.18 -1.40
CA ALA A 84 2.16 -16.50 -1.19
C ALA A 84 2.44 -18.00 -1.28
N GLY A 85 1.72 -18.67 -2.18
CA GLY A 85 1.90 -20.10 -2.39
C GLY A 85 1.13 -20.99 -1.44
N VAL A 86 0.33 -20.43 -0.53
CA VAL A 86 -0.44 -21.22 0.42
C VAL A 86 -1.91 -21.17 0.04
N GLU A 87 -2.45 -22.34 -0.26
CA GLU A 87 -3.83 -22.45 -0.69
C GLU A 87 -4.75 -22.73 0.49
N ALA A 88 -5.89 -22.07 0.54
CA ALA A 88 -6.91 -22.34 1.56
C ALA A 88 -7.68 -23.56 1.12
N VAL A 89 -7.45 -24.69 1.78
CA VAL A 89 -8.08 -25.95 1.42
C VAL A 89 -8.95 -26.43 2.57
N GLY A 90 -9.89 -27.32 2.24
CA GLY A 90 -10.77 -27.91 3.24
C GLY A 90 -11.66 -26.85 3.87
N ASN A 91 -11.69 -26.83 5.18
CA ASN A 91 -12.54 -25.88 5.90
C ASN A 91 -11.77 -24.64 6.33
N THR A 92 -10.86 -24.16 5.47
CA THR A 92 -10.09 -22.95 5.79
C THR A 92 -10.40 -21.83 4.80
N TYR A 93 -10.09 -20.62 5.21
CA TYR A 93 -10.24 -19.45 4.37
C TYR A 93 -9.23 -18.39 4.81
N TRP A 94 -8.98 -17.41 3.94
CA TRP A 94 -8.10 -16.29 4.29
C TRP A 94 -8.92 -15.18 4.93
N ALA A 95 -8.81 -15.07 6.26
CA ALA A 95 -9.55 -14.04 7.00
C ALA A 95 -8.86 -12.69 6.83
N LEU A 96 -9.63 -11.67 6.52
CA LEU A 96 -9.12 -10.34 6.19
C LEU A 96 -9.33 -9.39 7.37
N PHE A 97 -8.24 -8.80 7.83
CA PHE A 97 -8.28 -7.79 8.87
C PHE A 97 -7.72 -6.48 8.31
N VAL A 98 -8.43 -5.39 8.51
CA VAL A 98 -8.04 -4.08 8.03
C VAL A 98 -7.85 -3.18 9.24
N ASN A 99 -6.63 -2.67 9.40
CA ASN A 99 -6.27 -1.80 10.53
C ASN A 99 -6.64 -2.43 11.88
N GLY A 100 -6.42 -3.73 11.99
CA GLY A 100 -6.63 -4.44 13.25
C GLY A 100 -8.03 -4.96 13.49
N GLN A 101 -8.96 -4.73 12.57
CA GLN A 101 -10.34 -5.19 12.74
C GLN A 101 -10.74 -6.12 11.60
N MET A 102 -11.50 -7.16 11.92
CA MET A 102 -11.98 -8.07 10.88
C MET A 102 -12.85 -7.29 9.91
N SER A 103 -12.60 -7.46 8.62
CA SER A 103 -13.36 -6.77 7.61
C SER A 103 -14.74 -7.38 7.48
N MET A 104 -15.74 -6.53 7.33
CA MET A 104 -17.13 -6.97 7.08
C MET A 104 -17.40 -7.08 5.58
N VAL A 105 -16.42 -6.76 4.73
CA VAL A 105 -16.58 -6.84 3.29
C VAL A 105 -15.38 -7.55 2.71
N GLY A 106 -15.48 -8.01 1.47
CA GLY A 106 -14.37 -8.66 0.81
C GLY A 106 -13.28 -7.67 0.41
N ALA A 107 -12.11 -8.19 0.08
CA ALA A 107 -10.97 -7.34 -0.23
C ALA A 107 -11.23 -6.44 -1.44
N GLN A 108 -12.11 -6.84 -2.34
CA GLN A 108 -12.46 -6.02 -3.49
C GLN A 108 -13.12 -4.72 -3.06
N ASP A 109 -13.85 -4.73 -1.95
CA ASP A 109 -14.58 -3.55 -1.48
C ASP A 109 -13.81 -2.72 -0.47
N VAL A 110 -12.57 -3.12 -0.15
CA VAL A 110 -11.71 -2.35 0.74
C VAL A 110 -10.89 -1.41 -0.13
N ILE A 111 -11.15 -0.11 0.01
CA ILE A 111 -10.48 0.91 -0.81
C ILE A 111 -9.41 1.59 0.02
N LEU A 112 -8.21 1.70 -0.53
CA LEU A 112 -7.08 2.28 0.18
C LEU A 112 -7.01 3.78 -0.07
N ASP A 113 -7.73 4.55 0.73
CA ASP A 113 -7.73 6.01 0.64
C ASP A 113 -6.74 6.66 1.59
N ALA A 114 -6.18 5.90 2.51
CA ALA A 114 -5.24 6.36 3.51
C ALA A 114 -4.25 5.24 3.80
N ASP A 115 -3.24 5.50 4.61
CA ASP A 115 -2.30 4.46 5.00
C ASP A 115 -3.09 3.33 5.66
N THR A 116 -2.85 2.11 5.20
CA THR A 116 -3.65 0.96 5.60
C THR A 116 -2.76 -0.22 5.93
N PHE A 117 -3.12 -0.92 7.01
CA PHE A 117 -2.48 -2.16 7.40
C PHE A 117 -3.46 -3.29 7.17
N ILE A 118 -3.08 -4.27 6.36
CA ILE A 118 -3.91 -5.43 6.10
C ILE A 118 -3.19 -6.68 6.59
N ARG A 119 -3.93 -7.52 7.30
CA ARG A 119 -3.44 -8.80 7.75
C ARG A 119 -4.37 -9.87 7.21
N LEU A 120 -3.79 -10.89 6.63
CA LEU A 120 -4.54 -12.03 6.14
C LEU A 120 -4.08 -13.26 6.90
N ILE A 121 -5.03 -13.96 7.52
CA ILE A 121 -4.73 -15.11 8.37
C ILE A 121 -5.48 -16.31 7.85
N LEU A 122 -4.78 -17.40 7.59
CA LEU A 122 -5.42 -18.65 7.19
C LEU A 122 -6.16 -19.19 8.41
N THR A 123 -7.46 -19.30 8.30
CA THR A 123 -8.34 -19.54 9.43
C THR A 123 -9.28 -20.71 9.11
N ALA A 124 -9.60 -21.52 10.10
CA ALA A 124 -10.60 -22.58 9.96
C ALA A 124 -11.98 -22.03 10.31
N PHE A 125 -13.00 -22.53 9.62
CA PHE A 125 -14.36 -22.21 10.01
C PHE A 125 -14.84 -23.17 11.10
#